data_c642ef32721fed6e968098473b3e09b2
#
_entry.id   c642ef32721fed6e968098473b3e09b2
#
_cell.length_a   1.000
_cell.length_b   1.000
_cell.length_c   1.000
_cell.angle_alpha   90.00
_cell.angle_beta   90.00
_cell.angle_gamma   90.00
#
_symmetry.space_group_name_H-M   'P 1'
#
loop_
_entity.id
_entity.type
_entity.pdbx_description
1 polymer ?
#
loop_
_entity_poly.entity_id
_entity_poly.type
_entity_poly.pdbx_seq_one_letter_code
_entity_poly.pdbx_strand_id
1 'polypeptide(L)'
;MKSSKAARVRRPARRSHDDATVESFKQDPKFAAEYLDAVLADGDQEDVLTALRYMAKAFGGVRGLANGSRLNATTLYRTLSARGNPELRSLRSLLARMGLRLSVRPIANAPRAR
;
A
#
# COMPACT_ATOMS: atom_id res chain seq x y z
N MET A 1 -32.68 -5.51 -11.39
CA MET A 1 -32.30 -5.17 -11.37
C MET A 1 -32.20 -5.12 -10.93
N LYS A 2 -32.37 -5.06 -10.79
CA LYS A 2 -32.03 -4.66 -10.34
C LYS A 2 -31.65 -5.18 -9.69
N SER A 3 -31.63 -6.67 -9.61
CA SER A 3 -31.09 -7.08 -8.83
C SER A 3 -29.87 -7.36 -8.89
N SER A 4 -29.48 -7.99 -9.61
CA SER A 4 -28.16 -7.72 -9.71
C SER A 4 -27.88 -6.38 -9.18
N LYS A 5 -28.83 -5.76 -8.72
CA LYS A 5 -28.68 -4.55 -8.03
C LYS A 5 -27.86 -4.69 -6.80
N ALA A 6 -28.06 -5.75 -6.05
CA ALA A 6 -27.30 -5.95 -4.83
C ALA A 6 -25.81 -6.04 -5.13
N ALA A 7 -25.45 -6.77 -6.17
CA ALA A 7 -24.07 -6.90 -6.53
C ALA A 7 -23.50 -5.56 -6.98
N ARG A 8 -24.28 -4.81 -7.71
CA ARG A 8 -23.80 -3.52 -8.15
C ARG A 8 -23.62 -2.56 -7.00
N VAL A 9 -24.51 -2.62 -6.04
CA VAL A 9 -24.39 -1.76 -4.88
C VAL A 9 -23.13 -2.07 -4.11
N ARG A 10 -22.83 -3.35 -3.95
CA ARG A 10 -21.64 -3.71 -3.21
C ARG A 10 -20.38 -3.26 -3.90
N ARG A 11 -20.32 -3.38 -5.21
CA ARG A 11 -19.14 -2.96 -5.93
C ARG A 11 -18.88 -1.46 -5.83
N PRO A 12 -19.88 -0.60 -6.04
CA PRO A 12 -19.66 0.82 -5.85
C PRO A 12 -19.24 1.16 -4.42
N ALA A 13 -19.79 0.47 -3.44
CA ALA A 13 -19.42 0.75 -2.05
C ALA A 13 -17.96 0.42 -1.80
N ARG A 14 -17.49 -0.70 -2.32
CA ARG A 14 -16.10 -1.07 -2.16
C ARG A 14 -15.19 -0.08 -2.85
N ARG A 15 -15.56 0.32 -4.05
CA ARG A 15 -14.78 1.28 -4.79
C ARG A 15 -14.72 2.61 -4.06
N SER A 16 -15.83 3.01 -3.48
CA SER A 16 -15.89 4.22 -2.68
C SER A 16 -14.95 4.16 -1.50
N HIS A 17 -14.88 3.00 -0.85
CA HIS A 17 -13.97 2.83 0.27
C HIS A 17 -12.52 2.94 -0.18
N ASP A 18 -12.19 2.31 -1.29
CA ASP A 18 -10.83 2.38 -1.82
C ASP A 18 -10.47 3.81 -2.20
N ASP A 19 -11.39 4.49 -2.87
CA ASP A 19 -11.17 5.87 -3.27
C ASP A 19 -10.99 6.78 -2.05
N ALA A 20 -11.78 6.56 -1.02
CA ALA A 20 -11.68 7.35 0.19
C ALA A 20 -10.35 7.13 0.89
N THR A 21 -9.88 5.90 0.89
CA THR A 21 -8.58 5.59 1.50
C THR A 21 -7.46 6.27 0.74
N VAL A 22 -7.50 6.19 -0.59
CA VAL A 22 -6.49 6.85 -1.41
C VAL A 22 -6.51 8.36 -1.17
N GLU A 23 -7.70 8.93 -1.11
CA GLU A 23 -7.82 10.36 -0.91
C GLU A 23 -7.29 10.78 0.46
N SER A 24 -7.55 9.96 1.48
CA SER A 24 -7.03 10.24 2.82
C SER A 24 -5.50 10.24 2.83
N PHE A 25 -4.90 9.32 2.09
CA PHE A 25 -3.44 9.27 2.00
C PHE A 25 -2.89 10.50 1.29
N LYS A 26 -3.57 10.97 0.26
CA LYS A 26 -3.13 12.17 -0.44
C LYS A 26 -3.13 13.38 0.48
N GLN A 27 -4.16 13.48 1.30
CA GLN A 27 -4.31 14.63 2.16
C GLN A 27 -3.42 14.57 3.39
N ASP A 28 -3.08 13.36 3.82
CA ASP A 28 -2.33 13.20 5.05
C ASP A 28 -1.31 12.07 4.88
N PRO A 29 -0.13 12.38 4.37
CA PRO A 29 0.91 11.36 4.21
C PRO A 29 1.31 10.68 5.50
N LYS A 30 1.18 11.36 6.61
CA LYS A 30 1.48 10.75 7.90
C LYS A 30 0.50 9.62 8.20
N PHE A 31 -0.76 9.82 7.82
CA PHE A 31 -1.75 8.77 7.97
C PHE A 31 -1.39 7.55 7.13
N ALA A 32 -0.89 7.79 5.90
CA ALA A 32 -0.46 6.68 5.05
C ALA A 32 0.64 5.88 5.72
N ALA A 33 1.61 6.57 6.32
CA ALA A 33 2.69 5.89 7.01
C ALA A 33 2.18 5.07 8.18
N GLU A 34 1.25 5.63 8.95
CA GLU A 34 0.68 4.91 10.08
C GLU A 34 -0.13 3.70 9.64
N TYR A 35 -0.84 3.85 8.53
CA TYR A 35 -1.62 2.76 7.98
C TYR A 35 -0.71 1.59 7.57
N LEU A 36 0.35 1.90 6.83
CA LEU A 36 1.27 0.85 6.41
C LEU A 36 1.95 0.20 7.61
N ASP A 37 2.32 1.00 8.59
CA ASP A 37 2.95 0.48 9.80
C ASP A 37 2.04 -0.52 10.51
N ALA A 38 0.76 -0.20 10.62
CA ALA A 38 -0.21 -1.08 11.25
C ALA A 38 -0.38 -2.37 10.45
N VAL A 39 -0.44 -2.26 9.14
CA VAL A 39 -0.61 -3.44 8.30
C VAL A 39 0.63 -4.34 8.36
N LEU A 40 1.81 -3.73 8.40
CA LEU A 40 3.04 -4.51 8.53
C LEU A 40 3.09 -5.25 9.86
N ALA A 41 2.50 -4.67 10.90
CA ALA A 41 2.51 -5.29 12.21
C ALA A 41 1.54 -6.48 12.30
N ASP A 42 0.36 -6.36 11.72
CA ASP A 42 -0.70 -7.33 11.94
C ASP A 42 -1.27 -7.97 10.68
N GLY A 43 -1.03 -7.41 9.51
CA GLY A 43 -1.61 -7.91 8.28
C GLY A 43 -0.78 -9.02 7.67
N ASP A 44 -1.37 -9.70 6.70
CA ASP A 44 -0.64 -10.70 5.96
C ASP A 44 -0.02 -10.05 4.71
N GLN A 45 0.63 -10.87 3.90
CA GLN A 45 1.32 -10.37 2.72
C GLN A 45 0.38 -9.64 1.76
N GLU A 46 -0.81 -10.18 1.60
CA GLU A 46 -1.78 -9.58 0.70
C GLU A 46 -2.23 -8.22 1.21
N ASP A 47 -2.42 -8.11 2.52
CA ASP A 47 -2.79 -6.82 3.13
C ASP A 47 -1.71 -5.78 2.89
N VAL A 48 -0.46 -6.18 3.03
CA VAL A 48 0.66 -5.27 2.81
C VAL A 48 0.69 -4.80 1.36
N LEU A 49 0.50 -5.72 0.43
CA LEU A 49 0.51 -5.36 -0.98
C LEU A 49 -0.66 -4.43 -1.33
N THR A 50 -1.82 -4.69 -0.75
CA THR A 50 -2.98 -3.83 -0.96
C THR A 50 -2.71 -2.42 -0.45
N ALA A 51 -2.13 -2.31 0.74
CA ALA A 51 -1.79 -1.01 1.29
C ALA A 51 -0.80 -0.27 0.40
N LEU A 52 0.20 -0.98 -0.09
CA LEU A 52 1.20 -0.37 -0.96
C LEU A 52 0.57 0.11 -2.27
N ARG A 53 -0.40 -0.64 -2.80
CA ARG A 53 -1.08 -0.21 -4.01
C ARG A 53 -1.89 1.06 -3.79
N TYR A 54 -2.58 1.15 -2.66
CA TYR A 54 -3.33 2.38 -2.33
C TYR A 54 -2.38 3.56 -2.18
N MET A 55 -1.26 3.34 -1.53
CA MET A 55 -0.28 4.39 -1.34
C MET A 55 0.33 4.81 -2.66
N ALA A 56 0.64 3.85 -3.54
CA ALA A 56 1.17 4.18 -4.85
C ALA A 56 0.20 5.06 -5.62
N LYS A 57 -1.09 4.74 -5.55
CA LYS A 57 -2.10 5.57 -6.19
C LYS A 57 -2.12 6.98 -5.63
N ALA A 58 -2.01 7.08 -4.31
CA ALA A 58 -2.08 8.38 -3.65
C ALA A 58 -0.88 9.25 -3.97
N PHE A 59 0.27 8.65 -4.21
CA PHE A 59 1.51 9.39 -4.39
C PHE A 59 1.93 9.48 -5.85
N GLY A 60 0.98 9.50 -6.77
CA GLY A 60 1.27 9.74 -8.16
C GLY A 60 1.08 8.56 -9.09
N GLY A 61 0.66 7.44 -8.55
CA GLY A 61 0.47 6.23 -9.33
C GLY A 61 1.80 5.54 -9.60
N VAL A 62 1.69 4.31 -10.10
CA VAL A 62 2.88 3.50 -10.33
C VAL A 62 3.83 4.17 -11.31
N ARG A 63 3.29 4.74 -12.38
CA ARG A 63 4.13 5.41 -13.36
C ARG A 63 4.82 6.62 -12.79
N GLY A 64 4.10 7.41 -12.00
CA GLY A 64 4.69 8.57 -11.36
C GLY A 64 5.79 8.19 -10.42
N LEU A 65 5.61 7.12 -9.68
CA LEU A 65 6.62 6.68 -8.74
C LEU A 65 7.84 6.10 -9.43
N ALA A 66 7.65 5.41 -10.55
CA ALA A 66 8.76 4.86 -11.30
C ALA A 66 9.55 5.93 -12.04
N ASN A 67 8.89 7.00 -12.40
CA ASN A 67 9.50 8.07 -13.17
C ASN A 67 10.58 8.76 -12.34
N GLY A 68 11.77 8.86 -12.89
CA GLY A 68 12.87 9.52 -12.19
C GLY A 68 13.52 8.69 -11.12
N SER A 69 13.17 7.41 -11.04
CA SER A 69 13.78 6.50 -10.08
C SER A 69 14.35 5.31 -10.84
N ARG A 70 14.97 4.40 -10.12
CA ARG A 70 15.47 3.18 -10.73
C ARG A 70 14.39 2.15 -10.93
N LEU A 71 13.20 2.41 -10.41
CA LEU A 71 12.11 1.47 -10.51
C LEU A 71 11.51 1.50 -11.89
N ASN A 72 11.23 0.32 -12.42
CA ASN A 72 10.59 0.15 -13.71
C ASN A 72 9.09 -0.02 -13.47
N ALA A 73 8.27 0.69 -14.25
CA ALA A 73 6.83 0.66 -14.02
C ALA A 73 6.26 -0.76 -14.15
N THR A 74 6.70 -1.51 -15.14
CA THR A 74 6.20 -2.87 -15.34
C THR A 74 6.56 -3.75 -14.15
N THR A 75 7.80 -3.66 -13.70
CA THR A 75 8.24 -4.41 -12.54
C THR A 75 7.47 -4.00 -11.32
N LEU A 76 7.21 -2.72 -11.17
CA LEU A 76 6.49 -2.22 -10.01
C LEU A 76 5.06 -2.72 -10.00
N TYR A 77 4.38 -2.72 -11.15
CA TYR A 77 3.04 -3.29 -11.24
C TYR A 77 3.02 -4.74 -10.81
N ARG A 78 3.99 -5.51 -11.29
CA ARG A 78 4.07 -6.92 -10.96
C ARG A 78 4.37 -7.11 -9.47
N THR A 79 5.28 -6.33 -8.96
CA THR A 79 5.70 -6.39 -7.57
C THR A 79 4.54 -6.12 -6.62
N LEU A 80 3.67 -5.18 -6.99
CA LEU A 80 2.55 -4.80 -6.14
C LEU A 80 1.28 -5.58 -6.42
N SER A 81 1.33 -6.56 -7.32
CA SER A 81 0.17 -7.40 -7.59
C SER A 81 -0.10 -8.32 -6.40
N ALA A 82 -1.24 -8.99 -6.42
CA ALA A 82 -1.67 -9.83 -5.30
C ALA A 82 -0.68 -10.93 -4.97
N ARG A 83 0.14 -11.32 -5.95
CA ARG A 83 1.15 -12.36 -5.73
C ARG A 83 2.55 -11.80 -5.69
N GLY A 84 2.66 -10.49 -5.59
CA GLY A 84 3.95 -9.86 -5.58
C GLY A 84 4.74 -10.19 -4.33
N ASN A 85 6.03 -10.01 -4.45
CA ASN A 85 6.94 -10.21 -3.34
C ASN A 85 8.06 -9.20 -3.51
N PRO A 86 7.86 -7.98 -3.03
CA PRO A 86 8.84 -6.92 -3.25
C PRO A 86 10.16 -7.25 -2.59
N GLU A 87 11.22 -7.07 -3.34
CA GLU A 87 12.55 -7.11 -2.74
C GLU A 87 12.71 -5.92 -1.82
N LEU A 88 13.52 -6.09 -0.81
CA LEU A 88 13.75 -5.02 0.14
C LEU A 88 14.25 -3.76 -0.55
N ARG A 89 15.13 -3.91 -1.52
CA ARG A 89 15.65 -2.76 -2.26
C ARG A 89 14.53 -2.00 -2.95
N SER A 90 13.64 -2.74 -3.61
CA SER A 90 12.52 -2.12 -4.32
C SER A 90 11.57 -1.43 -3.35
N LEU A 91 11.29 -2.08 -2.23
CA LEU A 91 10.41 -1.52 -1.23
C LEU A 91 10.99 -0.23 -0.67
N ARG A 92 12.28 -0.24 -0.35
CA ARG A 92 12.93 0.97 0.17
C ARG A 92 12.88 2.10 -0.84
N SER A 93 13.14 1.80 -2.11
CA SER A 93 13.09 2.81 -3.16
C SER A 93 11.68 3.38 -3.33
N LEU A 94 10.68 2.50 -3.31
CA LEU A 94 9.30 2.93 -3.43
C LEU A 94 8.91 3.85 -2.29
N LEU A 95 9.22 3.45 -1.08
CA LEU A 95 8.88 4.26 0.09
C LEU A 95 9.61 5.59 0.08
N ALA A 96 10.87 5.59 -0.35
CA ALA A 96 11.64 6.83 -0.44
C ALA A 96 10.99 7.82 -1.40
N ARG A 97 10.43 7.32 -2.49
CA ARG A 97 9.74 8.19 -3.44
C ARG A 97 8.49 8.81 -2.82
N MET A 98 7.94 8.17 -1.82
CA MET A 98 6.78 8.70 -1.09
C MET A 98 7.20 9.53 0.13
N GLY A 99 8.49 9.71 0.35
CA GLY A 99 8.97 10.43 1.52
C GLY A 99 9.00 9.60 2.77
N LEU A 100 9.02 8.29 2.64
CA LEU A 100 8.94 7.38 3.77
C LEU A 100 10.17 6.49 3.84
N ARG A 101 10.38 5.88 4.98
CA ARG A 101 11.46 4.91 5.15
C ARG A 101 10.98 3.80 6.06
N LEU A 102 11.61 2.65 5.89
CA LEU A 102 11.37 1.53 6.80
C LEU A 102 12.07 1.79 8.11
N SER A 103 11.46 1.34 9.18
CA SER A 103 12.11 1.40 10.48
C SER A 103 11.68 0.17 11.26
N VAL A 104 12.31 -0.04 12.39
CA VAL A 104 12.13 -1.24 13.18
C VAL A 104 11.90 -0.86 14.62
N ARG A 105 10.94 -1.53 15.25
CA ARG A 105 10.62 -1.30 16.65
C ARG A 105 10.41 -2.62 17.34
N PRO A 106 10.64 -2.69 18.65
CA PRO A 106 10.34 -3.90 19.38
C PRO A 106 8.84 -4.20 19.35
N ILE A 107 8.51 -5.46 19.38
CA ILE A 107 7.13 -5.88 19.56
C ILE A 107 6.80 -5.76 21.03
N ALA A 108 5.66 -5.18 21.37
CA ALA A 108 5.33 -4.85 22.75
C ALA A 108 5.42 -6.05 23.69
N ASN A 109 5.00 -7.22 23.26
CA ASN A 109 5.03 -8.40 24.12
C ASN A 109 5.96 -9.47 23.62
N ALA A 110 7.04 -9.04 22.97
CA ALA A 110 7.98 -9.99 22.39
C ALA A 110 8.78 -10.70 23.45
N PRO A 111 9.20 -11.95 23.20
CA PRO A 111 10.12 -12.62 24.07
C PRO A 111 11.43 -11.85 24.10
N ARG A 112 12.13 -11.90 25.24
CA ARG A 112 13.39 -11.25 25.32
C ARG A 112 14.41 -11.96 24.46
N ALA A 113 15.24 -11.18 23.82
CA ALA A 113 16.35 -11.75 23.07
C ALA A 113 17.33 -12.38 24.04
N ARG A 114 18.06 -13.39 23.59
CA ARG A 114 19.00 -14.07 24.45
C ARG A 114 20.38 -13.85 24.07
#